data_9ea795d55385a2647529ba0c74388a4d
#
_entry.id   9ea795d55385a2647529ba0c74388a4d
#
_cell.length_a   1.000
_cell.length_b   1.000
_cell.length_c   1.000
_cell.angle_alpha   90.00
_cell.angle_beta   90.00
_cell.angle_gamma   90.00
#
_symmetry.space_group_name_H-M   'P 1'
#
loop_
_entity.id
_entity.type
_entity.pdbx_description
1 polymer ?
#
loop_
_entity_poly.entity_id
_entity_poly.type
_entity_poly.pdbx_seq_one_letter_code
_entity_poly.pdbx_strand_id
1 'polypeptide(L)'
;MNENASCALTYAAAATQLAARAALDALRLTNDPAAWALGDAAYWAARAAAQAARALGDERTADYTDGVADDLVALAESAGHVIRR
;
A
#
# COMPACT_ATOMS: atom_id res chain seq x y z
N MET A 1 -0.42 -1.96 -23.71
CA MET A 1 -1.27 -2.77 -22.82
C MET A 1 -2.72 -2.58 -23.24
N ASN A 2 -3.52 -3.62 -23.25
CA ASN A 2 -4.91 -3.50 -23.69
C ASN A 2 -5.79 -2.91 -22.58
N GLU A 3 -6.99 -2.49 -22.96
CA GLU A 3 -7.93 -1.81 -22.07
C GLU A 3 -8.33 -2.67 -20.86
N ASN A 4 -8.51 -3.98 -21.06
CA ASN A 4 -8.87 -4.90 -19.98
C ASN A 4 -7.77 -5.01 -18.93
N ALA A 5 -6.50 -5.07 -19.36
CA ALA A 5 -5.37 -5.12 -18.45
C ALA A 5 -5.24 -3.80 -17.67
N SER A 6 -5.48 -2.67 -18.34
CA SER A 6 -5.46 -1.36 -17.69
C SER A 6 -6.54 -1.26 -16.62
N CYS A 7 -7.77 -1.69 -16.91
CA CYS A 7 -8.85 -1.73 -15.93
C CYS A 7 -8.52 -2.63 -14.74
N ALA A 8 -7.97 -3.82 -15.00
CA ALA A 8 -7.59 -4.76 -13.95
C ALA A 8 -6.56 -4.15 -13.00
N LEU A 9 -5.55 -3.45 -13.55
CA LEU A 9 -4.53 -2.80 -12.74
C LEU A 9 -5.10 -1.63 -11.93
N THR A 10 -6.05 -0.88 -12.50
CA THR A 10 -6.75 0.20 -11.80
C THR A 10 -7.53 -0.34 -10.60
N TYR A 11 -8.26 -1.43 -10.78
CA TYR A 11 -9.00 -2.07 -9.70
C TYR A 11 -8.05 -2.64 -8.63
N ALA A 12 -6.94 -3.23 -9.06
CA ALA A 12 -5.94 -3.75 -8.12
C ALA A 12 -5.32 -2.63 -7.27
N ALA A 13 -5.03 -1.50 -7.88
CA ALA A 13 -4.52 -0.33 -7.17
C ALA A 13 -5.55 0.20 -6.16
N ALA A 14 -6.82 0.28 -6.55
CA ALA A 14 -7.88 0.72 -5.66
C ALA A 14 -8.06 -0.24 -4.47
N ALA A 15 -8.06 -1.54 -4.74
CA ALA A 15 -8.15 -2.57 -3.69
C ALA A 15 -6.96 -2.49 -2.73
N THR A 16 -5.76 -2.25 -3.26
CA THR A 16 -4.55 -2.08 -2.45
C THR A 16 -4.66 -0.85 -1.54
N GLN A 17 -5.19 0.26 -2.05
CA GLN A 17 -5.38 1.46 -1.25
C GLN A 17 -6.36 1.23 -0.10
N LEU A 18 -7.46 0.51 -0.35
CA LEU A 18 -8.41 0.15 0.71
C LEU A 18 -7.76 -0.77 1.76
N ALA A 19 -6.99 -1.74 1.33
CA ALA A 19 -6.27 -2.63 2.24
C ALA A 19 -5.23 -1.86 3.06
N ALA A 20 -4.50 -0.94 2.44
CA ALA A 20 -3.53 -0.10 3.12
C ALA A 20 -4.20 0.79 4.17
N ARG A 21 -5.37 1.33 3.85
CA ARG A 21 -6.13 2.14 4.79
C ARG A 21 -6.60 1.32 6.00
N ALA A 22 -7.07 0.11 5.77
CA ALA A 22 -7.43 -0.81 6.85
C ALA A 22 -6.22 -1.12 7.74
N ALA A 23 -5.05 -1.32 7.14
CA ALA A 23 -3.80 -1.55 7.87
C ALA A 23 -3.42 -0.33 8.72
N LEU A 24 -3.55 0.89 8.18
CA LEU A 24 -3.31 2.12 8.93
C LEU A 24 -4.23 2.20 10.15
N ASP A 25 -5.50 1.93 9.97
CA ASP A 25 -6.48 1.96 11.06
C ASP A 25 -6.16 0.90 12.12
N ALA A 26 -5.79 -0.31 11.69
CA ALA A 26 -5.41 -1.37 12.62
C ALA A 26 -4.18 -0.96 13.45
N LEU A 27 -3.16 -0.36 12.82
CA LEU A 27 -1.96 0.08 13.53
C LEU A 27 -2.22 1.23 14.49
N ARG A 28 -3.23 2.07 14.21
CA ARG A 28 -3.62 3.14 15.12
C ARG A 28 -4.36 2.62 16.36
N LEU A 29 -5.11 1.52 16.20
CA LEU A 29 -5.95 0.97 17.26
C LEU A 29 -5.23 -0.04 18.13
N THR A 30 -4.20 -0.68 17.61
CA THR A 30 -3.46 -1.74 18.31
C THR A 30 -2.06 -1.90 17.76
N ASN A 31 -1.13 -2.34 18.61
CA ASN A 31 0.21 -2.76 18.18
C ASN A 31 0.38 -4.27 18.28
N ASP A 32 -0.72 -5.01 18.12
CA ASP A 32 -0.72 -6.46 18.05
C ASP A 32 0.11 -6.93 16.84
N PRO A 33 0.87 -8.04 16.96
CA PRO A 33 1.61 -8.61 15.83
C PRO A 33 0.79 -8.87 14.58
N ALA A 34 -0.51 -9.16 14.72
CA ALA A 34 -1.40 -9.30 13.55
C ALA A 34 -1.54 -7.99 12.77
N ALA A 35 -1.61 -6.85 13.47
CA ALA A 35 -1.65 -5.54 12.82
C ALA A 35 -0.33 -5.25 12.11
N TRP A 36 0.81 -5.63 12.69
CA TRP A 36 2.11 -5.46 12.06
C TRP A 36 2.23 -6.28 10.78
N ALA A 37 1.78 -7.55 10.80
CA ALA A 37 1.78 -8.39 9.61
C ALA A 37 0.91 -7.81 8.50
N LEU A 38 -0.25 -7.26 8.86
CA LEU A 38 -1.13 -6.57 7.91
C LEU A 38 -0.43 -5.34 7.32
N GLY A 39 0.26 -4.57 8.14
CA GLY A 39 1.03 -3.41 7.70
C GLY A 39 2.15 -3.78 6.74
N ASP A 40 2.91 -4.84 7.03
CA ASP A 40 3.98 -5.34 6.15
C ASP A 40 3.42 -5.74 4.79
N ALA A 41 2.34 -6.52 4.78
CA ALA A 41 1.71 -6.98 3.54
C ALA A 41 1.17 -5.80 2.72
N ALA A 42 0.52 -4.85 3.38
CA ALA A 42 -0.04 -3.67 2.72
C ALA A 42 1.07 -2.78 2.13
N TYR A 43 2.19 -2.64 2.83
CA TYR A 43 3.34 -1.88 2.31
C TYR A 43 3.84 -2.44 0.99
N TRP A 44 4.11 -3.75 0.93
CA TRP A 44 4.63 -4.37 -0.29
C TRP A 44 3.61 -4.38 -1.41
N ALA A 45 2.33 -4.58 -1.09
CA ALA A 45 1.25 -4.49 -2.08
C ALA A 45 1.16 -3.06 -2.65
N ALA A 46 1.28 -2.03 -1.83
CA ALA A 46 1.27 -0.65 -2.28
C ALA A 46 2.45 -0.35 -3.20
N ARG A 47 3.65 -0.84 -2.88
CA ARG A 47 4.84 -0.66 -3.74
C ARG A 47 4.66 -1.36 -5.08
N ALA A 48 4.11 -2.58 -5.09
CA ALA A 48 3.83 -3.31 -6.33
C ALA A 48 2.79 -2.56 -7.18
N ALA A 49 1.74 -2.03 -6.56
CA ALA A 49 0.72 -1.26 -7.26
C ALA A 49 1.30 0.03 -7.86
N ALA A 50 2.21 0.70 -7.15
CA ALA A 50 2.88 1.89 -7.67
C ALA A 50 3.73 1.58 -8.91
N GLN A 51 4.44 0.45 -8.90
CA GLN A 51 5.23 0.01 -10.06
C GLN A 51 4.33 -0.32 -11.25
N ALA A 52 3.20 -0.98 -11.01
CA ALA A 52 2.23 -1.27 -12.07
C ALA A 52 1.66 0.02 -12.67
N ALA A 53 1.35 1.01 -11.83
CA ALA A 53 0.87 2.30 -12.30
C ALA A 53 1.90 3.01 -13.17
N ARG A 54 3.18 2.97 -12.79
CA ARG A 54 4.26 3.55 -13.61
C ARG A 54 4.40 2.85 -14.96
N ALA A 55 4.24 1.53 -14.98
CA ALA A 55 4.28 0.77 -16.22
C ALA A 55 3.16 1.17 -17.18
N LEU A 56 2.04 1.67 -16.66
CA LEU A 56 0.93 2.20 -17.45
C LEU A 56 1.11 3.69 -17.81
N GLY A 57 2.15 4.33 -17.33
CA GLY A 57 2.36 5.77 -17.52
C GLY A 57 1.56 6.65 -16.57
N ASP A 58 0.97 6.07 -15.53
CA ASP A 58 0.17 6.80 -14.54
C ASP A 58 1.02 7.17 -13.33
N GLU A 59 1.83 8.21 -13.49
CA GLU A 59 2.73 8.69 -12.43
C GLU A 59 1.96 9.23 -11.22
N ARG A 60 0.81 9.82 -11.45
CA ARG A 60 0.00 10.40 -10.37
C ARG A 60 -0.48 9.33 -9.39
N THR A 61 -1.03 8.23 -9.90
CA THR A 61 -1.45 7.11 -9.07
C THR A 61 -0.25 6.46 -8.40
N ALA A 62 0.87 6.32 -9.11
CA ALA A 62 2.09 5.76 -8.56
C ALA A 62 2.60 6.59 -7.37
N ASP A 63 2.67 7.91 -7.51
CA ASP A 63 3.14 8.78 -6.45
C ASP A 63 2.20 8.75 -5.24
N TYR A 64 0.91 8.74 -5.47
CA TYR A 64 -0.07 8.62 -4.39
C TYR A 64 0.10 7.31 -3.63
N THR A 65 0.24 6.21 -4.35
CA THR A 65 0.37 4.87 -3.75
C THR A 65 1.70 4.71 -3.01
N ASP A 66 2.79 5.26 -3.53
CA ASP A 66 4.07 5.32 -2.81
C ASP A 66 3.93 6.14 -1.52
N GLY A 67 3.18 7.23 -1.55
CA GLY A 67 2.91 8.03 -0.36
C GLY A 67 2.16 7.22 0.72
N VAL A 68 1.20 6.40 0.32
CA VAL A 68 0.50 5.50 1.24
C VAL A 68 1.48 4.49 1.86
N ALA A 69 2.39 3.94 1.05
CA ALA A 69 3.41 3.03 1.55
C ALA A 69 4.33 3.70 2.59
N ASP A 70 4.73 4.94 2.32
CA ASP A 70 5.56 5.71 3.25
C ASP A 70 4.81 6.00 4.56
N ASP A 71 3.52 6.31 4.49
CA ASP A 71 2.68 6.51 5.68
C ASP A 71 2.59 5.24 6.52
N LEU A 72 2.49 4.08 5.89
CA LEU A 72 2.50 2.79 6.60
C LEU A 72 3.81 2.59 7.36
N VAL A 73 4.94 2.90 6.74
CA VAL A 73 6.25 2.79 7.40
C VAL A 73 6.31 3.71 8.63
N ALA A 74 5.92 4.96 8.47
CA ALA A 74 5.97 5.94 9.55
C ALA A 74 5.07 5.53 10.72
N LEU A 75 3.86 5.07 10.42
CA LEU A 75 2.91 4.67 11.45
C LEU A 75 3.35 3.40 12.17
N ALA A 76 3.90 2.42 11.43
CA ALA A 76 4.44 1.20 12.03
C ALA A 76 5.59 1.53 12.98
N GLU A 77 6.51 2.42 12.59
CA GLU A 77 7.61 2.85 13.44
C GLU A 77 7.10 3.53 14.70
N SER A 78 6.06 4.34 14.61
CA SER A 78 5.41 4.95 15.77
C SER A 78 4.85 3.91 16.73
N ALA A 79 4.41 2.76 16.22
CA ALA A 79 3.89 1.65 17.02
C ALA A 79 5.01 0.70 17.51
N GLY A 80 6.26 0.98 17.19
CA GLY A 80 7.40 0.17 17.60
C GLY A 80 7.75 -0.96 16.64
N HIS A 81 7.20 -0.96 15.43
CA HIS A 81 7.46 -1.99 14.42
C HIS A 81 8.17 -1.38 13.21
N VAL A 82 9.25 -2.03 12.78
CA VAL A 82 9.99 -1.62 11.58
C VAL A 82 9.62 -2.52 10.41
N ILE A 83 9.04 -1.93 9.38
CA ILE A 83 8.73 -2.65 8.14
C ILE A 83 10.04 -2.88 7.39
N ARG A 84 10.34 -4.11 7.06
CA ARG A 84 11.53 -4.47 6.26
C ARG A 84 11.30 -4.10 4.80
N ARG A 85 12.20 -3.28 4.30
CA ARG A 85 12.15 -2.76 2.93
C ARG A 85 13.28 -3.29 2.06
#